data_c6932b48463b24e1bce7ffd7cd728b3c
#
_entry.id   c6932b48463b24e1bce7ffd7cd728b3c
#
_cell.length_a   1.000
_cell.length_b   1.000
_cell.length_c   1.000
_cell.angle_alpha   90.00
_cell.angle_beta   90.00
_cell.angle_gamma   90.00
#
_symmetry.space_group_name_H-M   'P 1'
#
loop_
_entity.id
_entity.type
_entity.pdbx_description
1 polymer ?
#
loop_
_entity_poly.entity_id
_entity_poly.type
_entity_poly.pdbx_seq_one_letter_code
_entity_poly.pdbx_strand_id
1 'polypeptide(L)'
;KFKIYIGMIAGVGKSYRMLQEAHEMLENGVDVQIGYIETHGRAGTVAMLEGLPVISRKKIFYKGKEVEEMDLDAILQLHPELVIVDELAHTNIEGSRNEKRWQDVMELLDAGINVISAVNIQHIESLNEDVKGIAGIEVKERIPDKVLQDADEVVNIDLTAEELINRLKAGKIYRPEKIQLALNNFFKTENILQLRELALKEVAFRVEKKVENEIVTGEKGIRHEK
;
A
#
# COMPACT_ATOMS: atom_id res chain seq x y z
N LYS A 1 15.17 -1.81 -3.57
CA LYS A 1 14.12 -2.85 -3.46
C LYS A 1 12.74 -2.20 -3.30
N PHE A 2 11.73 -2.85 -3.84
CA PHE A 2 10.34 -2.41 -3.76
C PHE A 2 9.44 -3.51 -3.20
N LYS A 3 8.82 -3.28 -2.04
CA LYS A 3 7.90 -4.20 -1.38
C LYS A 3 6.50 -3.57 -1.30
N ILE A 4 5.49 -4.34 -1.65
CA ILE A 4 4.08 -3.89 -1.61
C ILE A 4 3.27 -4.81 -0.69
N TYR A 5 2.60 -4.22 0.31
CA TYR A 5 1.56 -4.87 1.08
C TYR A 5 0.22 -4.72 0.39
N ILE A 6 -0.40 -5.84 0.05
CA ILE A 6 -1.75 -5.88 -0.54
C ILE A 6 -2.77 -6.27 0.53
N GLY A 7 -3.95 -5.70 0.46
CA GLY A 7 -5.10 -6.10 1.26
C GLY A 7 -6.38 -6.10 0.45
N MET A 8 -7.31 -6.97 0.83
CA MET A 8 -8.62 -7.06 0.18
C MET A 8 -9.45 -5.77 0.34
N ILE A 9 -9.23 -5.03 1.43
CA ILE A 9 -10.00 -3.84 1.81
C ILE A 9 -9.26 -3.02 2.86
N ALA A 10 -9.75 -1.81 3.13
CA ALA A 10 -9.28 -0.99 4.25
C ALA A 10 -9.52 -1.70 5.61
N GLY A 11 -8.61 -1.51 6.56
CA GLY A 11 -8.76 -2.03 7.92
C GLY A 11 -8.17 -3.41 8.18
N VAL A 12 -7.61 -4.09 7.17
CA VAL A 12 -6.95 -5.39 7.36
C VAL A 12 -5.62 -5.30 8.15
N GLY A 13 -5.01 -4.09 8.24
CA GLY A 13 -3.81 -3.88 9.05
C GLY A 13 -2.52 -3.63 8.26
N LYS A 14 -2.60 -3.25 6.98
CA LYS A 14 -1.42 -2.97 6.15
C LYS A 14 -0.50 -1.91 6.74
N SER A 15 -1.05 -0.73 7.07
CA SER A 15 -0.26 0.39 7.62
C SER A 15 0.39 0.00 8.96
N TYR A 16 -0.33 -0.72 9.82
CA TYR A 16 0.22 -1.25 11.07
C TYR A 16 1.41 -2.19 10.81
N ARG A 17 1.28 -3.12 9.86
CA ARG A 17 2.35 -4.07 9.52
C ARG A 17 3.57 -3.38 8.91
N MET A 18 3.38 -2.37 8.05
CA MET A 18 4.47 -1.57 7.51
C MET A 18 5.26 -0.85 8.61
N LEU A 19 4.56 -0.28 9.59
CA LEU A 19 5.20 0.41 10.72
C LEU A 19 5.93 -0.56 11.64
N GLN A 20 5.38 -1.76 11.86
CA GLN A 20 6.07 -2.82 12.60
C GLN A 20 7.38 -3.21 11.93
N GLU A 21 7.37 -3.42 10.62
CA GLU A 21 8.58 -3.71 9.85
C GLU A 21 9.57 -2.54 9.86
N ALA A 22 9.07 -1.29 9.84
CA ALA A 22 9.92 -0.10 9.95
C ALA A 22 10.69 -0.09 11.28
N HIS A 23 10.06 -0.45 12.40
CA HIS A 23 10.74 -0.61 13.69
C HIS A 23 11.80 -1.70 13.65
N GLU A 24 11.47 -2.88 13.11
CA GLU A 24 12.41 -3.99 12.98
C GLU A 24 13.66 -3.59 12.15
N MET A 25 13.45 -2.86 11.06
CA MET A 25 14.54 -2.35 10.21
C MET A 25 15.37 -1.28 10.94
N LEU A 26 14.73 -0.35 11.64
CA LEU A 26 15.43 0.69 12.40
C LEU A 26 16.28 0.09 13.52
N GLU A 27 15.76 -0.90 14.27
CA GLU A 27 16.50 -1.66 15.29
C GLU A 27 17.71 -2.40 14.71
N ASN A 28 17.63 -2.83 13.46
CA ASN A 28 18.74 -3.44 12.72
C ASN A 28 19.72 -2.44 12.10
N GLY A 29 19.57 -1.14 12.40
CA GLY A 29 20.50 -0.09 11.98
C GLY A 29 20.27 0.43 10.55
N VAL A 30 19.13 0.10 9.91
CA VAL A 30 18.77 0.63 8.60
C VAL A 30 18.27 2.07 8.76
N ASP A 31 18.72 2.98 7.91
CA ASP A 31 18.18 4.36 7.86
C ASP A 31 16.77 4.35 7.24
N VAL A 32 15.76 4.26 8.12
CA VAL A 32 14.34 4.21 7.76
C VAL A 32 13.69 5.55 8.01
N GLN A 33 12.91 6.02 7.05
CA GLN A 33 12.09 7.23 7.18
C GLN A 33 10.62 6.93 6.82
N ILE A 34 9.71 7.57 7.53
CA ILE A 34 8.30 7.59 7.16
C ILE A 34 8.08 8.76 6.20
N GLY A 35 7.91 8.45 4.91
CA GLY A 35 7.63 9.46 3.88
C GLY A 35 6.15 9.85 3.84
N TYR A 36 5.28 8.87 3.95
CA TYR A 36 3.84 9.08 4.09
C TYR A 36 3.18 7.87 4.76
N ILE A 37 2.36 8.12 5.74
CA ILE A 37 1.50 7.12 6.37
C ILE A 37 0.13 7.73 6.67
N GLU A 38 -0.94 7.00 6.36
CA GLU A 38 -2.28 7.44 6.71
C GLU A 38 -2.84 6.61 7.85
N THR A 39 -2.93 7.23 9.01
CA THR A 39 -3.41 6.55 10.23
C THR A 39 -4.92 6.50 10.33
N HIS A 40 -5.63 7.39 9.60
CA HIS A 40 -7.08 7.60 9.74
C HIS A 40 -7.54 7.83 11.20
N GLY A 41 -6.63 8.28 12.07
CA GLY A 41 -6.89 8.46 13.50
C GLY A 41 -7.06 7.15 14.28
N ARG A 42 -6.62 6.02 13.73
CA ARG A 42 -6.65 4.71 14.40
C ARG A 42 -5.58 4.67 15.49
N ALA A 43 -5.99 4.59 16.75
CA ALA A 43 -5.09 4.68 17.90
C ALA A 43 -3.92 3.70 17.84
N GLY A 44 -4.14 2.45 17.41
CA GLY A 44 -3.09 1.45 17.27
C GLY A 44 -2.04 1.82 16.21
N THR A 45 -2.46 2.38 15.07
CA THR A 45 -1.54 2.82 14.01
C THR A 45 -0.80 4.07 14.42
N VAL A 46 -1.48 5.01 15.09
CA VAL A 46 -0.85 6.24 15.62
C VAL A 46 0.23 5.89 16.64
N ALA A 47 -0.04 4.98 17.57
CA ALA A 47 0.95 4.53 18.56
C ALA A 47 2.18 3.90 17.93
N MET A 48 2.03 3.23 16.80
CA MET A 48 3.16 2.61 16.06
C MET A 48 4.07 3.62 15.37
N LEU A 49 3.68 4.90 15.25
CA LEU A 49 4.56 5.95 14.74
C LEU A 49 5.57 6.45 15.78
N GLU A 50 5.31 6.21 17.06
CA GLU A 50 6.22 6.63 18.12
C GLU A 50 7.61 6.00 17.95
N GLY A 51 8.65 6.84 17.99
CA GLY A 51 10.03 6.38 17.83
C GLY A 51 10.52 6.22 16.38
N LEU A 52 9.64 6.34 15.38
CA LEU A 52 10.04 6.32 13.97
C LEU A 52 10.33 7.72 13.44
N PRO A 53 11.40 7.92 12.66
CA PRO A 53 11.68 9.19 12.00
C PRO A 53 10.62 9.48 10.92
N VAL A 54 10.00 10.65 10.97
CA VAL A 54 8.95 11.05 10.01
C VAL A 54 9.39 12.29 9.25
N ILE A 55 9.33 12.24 7.92
CA ILE A 55 9.53 13.39 7.06
C ILE A 55 8.23 14.20 7.04
N SER A 56 8.33 15.51 7.34
CA SER A 56 7.17 16.39 7.33
C SER A 56 6.50 16.42 5.96
N ARG A 57 5.17 16.39 5.95
CA ARG A 57 4.39 16.52 4.74
C ARG A 57 4.52 17.92 4.16
N LYS A 58 4.49 18.01 2.83
CA LYS A 58 4.44 19.29 2.11
C LYS A 58 3.04 19.86 2.20
N LYS A 59 2.94 21.11 2.66
CA LYS A 59 1.68 21.84 2.73
C LYS A 59 1.46 22.62 1.46
N ILE A 60 0.30 22.42 0.82
CA ILE A 60 -0.08 23.05 -0.44
C ILE A 60 -1.43 23.74 -0.23
N PHE A 61 -1.50 25.02 -0.62
CA PHE A 61 -2.77 25.75 -0.59
C PHE A 61 -3.52 25.53 -1.90
N TYR A 62 -4.65 24.82 -1.84
CA TYR A 62 -5.45 24.46 -3.00
C TYR A 62 -6.93 24.74 -2.78
N LYS A 63 -7.54 25.51 -3.70
CA LYS A 63 -8.98 25.87 -3.66
C LYS A 63 -9.44 26.41 -2.29
N GLY A 64 -8.62 27.26 -1.67
CA GLY A 64 -8.96 27.89 -0.39
C GLY A 64 -8.74 27.04 0.85
N LYS A 65 -8.08 25.87 0.72
CA LYS A 65 -7.75 24.98 1.84
C LYS A 65 -6.29 24.60 1.80
N GLU A 66 -5.70 24.45 2.97
CA GLU A 66 -4.39 23.81 3.12
C GLU A 66 -4.59 22.29 3.04
N VAL A 67 -3.86 21.64 2.16
CA VAL A 67 -3.83 20.19 1.99
C VAL A 67 -2.40 19.71 2.14
N GLU A 68 -2.23 18.46 2.53
CA GLU A 68 -0.93 17.86 2.77
C GLU A 68 -0.66 16.75 1.75
N GLU A 69 0.55 16.76 1.21
CA GLU A 69 1.08 15.72 0.34
C GLU A 69 2.42 15.20 0.85
N MET A 70 2.83 14.02 0.40
CA MET A 70 4.17 13.52 0.61
C MET A 70 5.20 14.50 0.02
N ASP A 71 6.24 14.83 0.77
CA ASP A 71 7.32 15.68 0.27
C ASP A 71 8.40 14.85 -0.43
N LEU A 72 8.17 14.58 -1.72
CA LEU A 72 9.09 13.82 -2.57
C LEU A 72 10.48 14.44 -2.63
N ASP A 73 10.55 15.78 -2.75
CA ASP A 73 11.82 16.50 -2.86
C ASP A 73 12.63 16.37 -1.57
N ALA A 74 11.99 16.46 -0.40
CA ALA A 74 12.64 16.25 0.89
C ALA A 74 13.18 14.82 1.04
N ILE A 75 12.43 13.80 0.60
CA ILE A 75 12.87 12.41 0.64
C ILE A 75 14.08 12.19 -0.26
N LEU A 76 14.03 12.71 -1.50
CA LEU A 76 15.14 12.61 -2.46
C LEU A 76 16.41 13.31 -1.93
N GLN A 77 16.25 14.48 -1.29
CA GLN A 77 17.37 15.22 -0.71
C GLN A 77 17.98 14.50 0.49
N LEU A 78 17.14 13.94 1.37
CA LEU A 78 17.61 13.18 2.54
C LEU A 78 18.25 11.86 2.15
N HIS A 79 17.74 11.22 1.11
CA HIS A 79 18.23 9.96 0.54
C HIS A 79 18.37 8.82 1.58
N PRO A 80 17.29 8.45 2.30
CA PRO A 80 17.33 7.36 3.25
C PRO A 80 17.55 6.00 2.56
N GLU A 81 17.98 5.00 3.31
CA GLU A 81 18.10 3.62 2.78
C GLU A 81 16.73 3.02 2.47
N LEU A 82 15.71 3.35 3.30
CA LEU A 82 14.35 2.84 3.19
C LEU A 82 13.33 3.93 3.53
N VAL A 83 12.30 4.05 2.72
CA VAL A 83 11.16 4.93 3.00
C VAL A 83 9.84 4.16 2.97
N ILE A 84 8.99 4.46 3.95
CA ILE A 84 7.61 3.95 4.02
C ILE A 84 6.68 4.94 3.33
N VAL A 85 5.92 4.47 2.34
CA VAL A 85 4.97 5.27 1.57
C VAL A 85 3.64 4.54 1.47
N ASP A 86 2.67 4.95 2.26
CA ASP A 86 1.31 4.40 2.24
C ASP A 86 0.48 4.98 1.09
N GLU A 87 -0.68 4.38 0.84
CA GLU A 87 -1.65 4.82 -0.18
C GLU A 87 -1.05 4.97 -1.59
N LEU A 88 -0.47 3.88 -2.10
CA LEU A 88 0.23 3.84 -3.40
C LEU A 88 -0.63 4.34 -4.58
N ALA A 89 -1.96 4.16 -4.52
CA ALA A 89 -2.88 4.57 -5.58
C ALA A 89 -3.35 6.03 -5.49
N HIS A 90 -2.92 6.77 -4.47
CA HIS A 90 -3.33 8.15 -4.25
C HIS A 90 -3.07 9.03 -5.48
N THR A 91 -4.05 9.90 -5.79
CA THR A 91 -3.88 10.96 -6.78
C THR A 91 -3.39 12.21 -6.08
N ASN A 92 -2.19 12.66 -6.41
CA ASN A 92 -1.59 13.86 -5.86
C ASN A 92 -2.40 15.10 -6.25
N ILE A 93 -2.29 16.15 -5.43
CA ILE A 93 -2.99 17.40 -5.69
C ILE A 93 -2.49 18.02 -7.01
N GLU A 94 -3.37 18.69 -7.72
CA GLU A 94 -3.04 19.44 -8.93
C GLU A 94 -1.90 20.42 -8.68
N GLY A 95 -0.88 20.42 -9.56
CA GLY A 95 0.34 21.19 -9.40
C GLY A 95 1.47 20.45 -8.68
N SER A 96 1.25 19.21 -8.24
CA SER A 96 2.32 18.33 -7.78
C SER A 96 3.24 17.92 -8.93
N ARG A 97 4.48 17.53 -8.61
CA ARG A 97 5.48 17.09 -9.60
C ARG A 97 5.00 15.90 -10.42
N ASN A 98 4.37 14.93 -9.79
CA ASN A 98 3.74 13.79 -10.44
C ASN A 98 2.23 13.77 -10.13
N GLU A 99 1.43 13.26 -11.06
CA GLU A 99 -0.01 13.14 -10.88
C GLU A 99 -0.38 12.07 -9.83
N LYS A 100 0.41 11.00 -9.76
CA LYS A 100 0.13 9.84 -8.93
C LYS A 100 1.27 9.53 -7.96
N ARG A 101 0.92 9.09 -6.76
CA ARG A 101 1.91 8.67 -5.76
C ARG A 101 2.77 7.50 -6.21
N TRP A 102 2.22 6.55 -6.97
CA TRP A 102 3.05 5.48 -7.51
C TRP A 102 4.16 5.99 -8.43
N GLN A 103 3.96 7.11 -9.12
CA GLN A 103 5.01 7.75 -9.93
C GLN A 103 6.11 8.35 -9.04
N ASP A 104 5.74 8.96 -7.91
CA ASP A 104 6.70 9.42 -6.91
C ASP A 104 7.54 8.24 -6.40
N VAL A 105 6.90 7.10 -6.12
CA VAL A 105 7.59 5.88 -5.68
C VAL A 105 8.57 5.38 -6.74
N MET A 106 8.22 5.41 -8.03
CA MET A 106 9.15 5.04 -9.09
C MET A 106 10.37 5.94 -9.11
N GLU A 107 10.21 7.27 -8.94
CA GLU A 107 11.36 8.19 -8.84
C GLU A 107 12.26 7.88 -7.62
N LEU A 108 11.68 7.52 -6.48
CA LEU A 108 12.45 7.12 -5.29
C LEU A 108 13.28 5.86 -5.57
N LEU A 109 12.69 4.87 -6.23
CA LEU A 109 13.38 3.63 -6.62
C LEU A 109 14.49 3.89 -7.65
N ASP A 110 14.25 4.75 -8.64
CA ASP A 110 15.23 5.16 -9.63
C ASP A 110 16.40 5.92 -9.00
N ALA A 111 16.15 6.65 -7.90
CA ALA A 111 17.19 7.29 -7.10
C ALA A 111 17.97 6.30 -6.21
N GLY A 112 17.61 5.02 -6.18
CA GLY A 112 18.26 3.99 -5.37
C GLY A 112 17.73 3.85 -3.94
N ILE A 113 16.62 4.51 -3.60
CA ILE A 113 15.96 4.41 -2.29
C ILE A 113 15.05 3.20 -2.29
N ASN A 114 15.15 2.35 -1.26
CA ASN A 114 14.21 1.24 -1.09
C ASN A 114 12.85 1.76 -0.60
N VAL A 115 11.77 1.14 -1.06
CA VAL A 115 10.40 1.55 -0.72
C VAL A 115 9.57 0.38 -0.23
N ILE A 116 8.85 0.58 0.88
CA ILE A 116 7.74 -0.27 1.32
C ILE A 116 6.46 0.54 1.16
N SER A 117 5.48 0.00 0.45
CA SER A 117 4.22 0.65 0.17
C SER A 117 3.02 -0.27 0.40
N ALA A 118 1.81 0.27 0.30
CA ALA A 118 0.59 -0.49 0.47
C ALA A 118 -0.51 -0.09 -0.51
N VAL A 119 -1.33 -1.07 -0.89
CA VAL A 119 -2.47 -0.87 -1.78
C VAL A 119 -3.59 -1.86 -1.46
N ASN A 120 -4.84 -1.45 -1.65
CA ASN A 120 -5.96 -2.39 -1.67
C ASN A 120 -6.18 -2.90 -3.10
N ILE A 121 -6.65 -4.14 -3.23
CA ILE A 121 -6.90 -4.77 -4.54
C ILE A 121 -7.83 -3.96 -5.44
N GLN A 122 -8.76 -3.20 -4.86
CA GLN A 122 -9.69 -2.35 -5.61
C GLN A 122 -9.02 -1.27 -6.45
N HIS A 123 -7.76 -0.94 -6.15
CA HIS A 123 -6.98 0.06 -6.86
C HIS A 123 -6.07 -0.54 -7.96
N ILE A 124 -6.07 -1.85 -8.15
CA ILE A 124 -5.32 -2.52 -9.21
C ILE A 124 -6.14 -2.46 -10.49
N GLU A 125 -5.55 -1.93 -11.56
CA GLU A 125 -6.27 -1.62 -12.79
C GLU A 125 -6.97 -2.83 -13.41
N SER A 126 -6.29 -3.98 -13.52
CA SER A 126 -6.87 -5.21 -14.08
C SER A 126 -8.00 -5.81 -13.25
N LEU A 127 -8.07 -5.52 -11.94
CA LEU A 127 -9.08 -6.06 -11.03
C LEU A 127 -10.30 -5.14 -10.88
N ASN A 128 -10.29 -3.98 -11.50
CA ASN A 128 -11.33 -2.96 -11.28
C ASN A 128 -12.73 -3.44 -11.68
N GLU A 129 -12.87 -4.13 -12.80
CA GLU A 129 -14.18 -4.68 -13.24
C GLU A 129 -14.67 -5.78 -12.29
N ASP A 130 -13.80 -6.66 -11.81
CA ASP A 130 -14.17 -7.68 -10.83
C ASP A 130 -14.64 -7.05 -9.52
N VAL A 131 -13.90 -6.05 -9.01
CA VAL A 131 -14.27 -5.30 -7.80
C VAL A 131 -15.60 -4.57 -7.99
N LYS A 132 -15.83 -3.97 -9.16
CA LYS A 132 -17.10 -3.31 -9.49
C LYS A 132 -18.25 -4.31 -9.50
N GLY A 133 -18.04 -5.51 -10.05
CA GLY A 133 -19.02 -6.60 -10.04
C GLY A 133 -19.36 -7.09 -8.63
N ILE A 134 -18.37 -7.16 -7.72
CA ILE A 134 -18.53 -7.60 -6.35
C ILE A 134 -19.20 -6.53 -5.48
N ALA A 135 -18.66 -5.32 -5.49
CA ALA A 135 -19.00 -4.26 -4.55
C ALA A 135 -19.95 -3.20 -5.11
N GLY A 136 -20.20 -3.20 -6.43
CA GLY A 136 -21.03 -2.21 -7.10
C GLY A 136 -20.43 -0.80 -7.14
N ILE A 137 -19.13 -0.67 -6.85
CA ILE A 137 -18.44 0.62 -6.76
C ILE A 137 -17.36 0.69 -7.84
N GLU A 138 -17.36 1.76 -8.59
CA GLU A 138 -16.28 2.09 -9.50
C GLU A 138 -15.18 2.88 -8.77
N VAL A 139 -13.97 2.31 -8.76
CA VAL A 139 -12.80 2.94 -8.12
C VAL A 139 -12.04 3.74 -9.18
N LYS A 140 -11.87 5.04 -8.94
CA LYS A 140 -11.18 5.96 -9.86
C LYS A 140 -9.68 5.99 -9.67
N GLU A 141 -9.22 5.89 -8.42
CA GLU A 141 -7.80 5.85 -8.10
C GLU A 141 -7.26 4.45 -8.36
N ARG A 142 -6.34 4.34 -9.32
CA ARG A 142 -5.80 3.05 -9.78
C ARG A 142 -4.30 3.12 -9.93
N ILE A 143 -3.66 1.96 -9.80
CA ILE A 143 -2.27 1.74 -10.17
C ILE A 143 -2.22 0.80 -11.38
N PRO A 144 -1.32 1.03 -12.35
CA PRO A 144 -1.07 0.09 -13.43
C PRO A 144 -0.56 -1.25 -12.88
N ASP A 145 -0.93 -2.36 -13.50
CA ASP A 145 -0.44 -3.70 -13.14
C ASP A 145 1.09 -3.81 -13.18
N LYS A 146 1.73 -3.01 -14.05
CA LYS A 146 3.19 -2.94 -14.15
C LYS A 146 3.83 -2.54 -12.83
N VAL A 147 3.21 -1.69 -12.02
CA VAL A 147 3.74 -1.29 -10.70
C VAL A 147 3.90 -2.48 -9.77
N LEU A 148 2.92 -3.42 -9.80
CA LEU A 148 3.02 -4.68 -9.05
C LEU A 148 4.04 -5.64 -9.66
N GLN A 149 4.21 -5.63 -10.98
CA GLN A 149 5.20 -6.46 -11.66
C GLN A 149 6.63 -6.02 -11.36
N ASP A 150 6.83 -4.72 -11.17
CA ASP A 150 8.13 -4.13 -10.85
C ASP A 150 8.49 -4.30 -9.35
N ALA A 151 7.56 -4.76 -8.51
CA ALA A 151 7.82 -5.03 -7.10
C ALA A 151 8.69 -6.29 -6.90
N ASP A 152 9.72 -6.17 -6.07
CA ASP A 152 10.56 -7.31 -5.67
C ASP A 152 9.78 -8.29 -4.78
N GLU A 153 8.84 -7.78 -3.99
CA GLU A 153 8.04 -8.56 -3.06
C GLU A 153 6.62 -8.01 -2.94
N VAL A 154 5.64 -8.90 -3.00
CA VAL A 154 4.22 -8.61 -2.77
C VAL A 154 3.71 -9.50 -1.64
N VAL A 155 3.21 -8.87 -0.57
CA VAL A 155 2.77 -9.56 0.64
C VAL A 155 1.28 -9.31 0.88
N ASN A 156 0.50 -10.38 1.05
CA ASN A 156 -0.91 -10.27 1.41
C ASN A 156 -1.08 -10.09 2.92
N ILE A 157 -1.84 -9.08 3.31
CA ILE A 157 -2.35 -8.95 4.68
C ILE A 157 -3.78 -9.44 4.68
N ASP A 158 -3.99 -10.59 5.29
CA ASP A 158 -5.26 -11.30 5.29
C ASP A 158 -5.94 -11.30 6.67
N LEU A 159 -7.26 -11.22 6.65
CA LEU A 159 -8.15 -11.42 7.78
C LEU A 159 -9.38 -12.20 7.34
N THR A 160 -10.00 -12.92 8.26
CA THR A 160 -11.31 -13.49 8.02
C THR A 160 -12.37 -12.39 7.90
N ALA A 161 -13.48 -12.69 7.23
CA ALA A 161 -14.58 -11.73 7.12
C ALA A 161 -15.14 -11.38 8.50
N GLU A 162 -15.22 -12.36 9.40
CA GLU A 162 -15.69 -12.16 10.78
C GLU A 162 -14.78 -11.20 11.56
N GLU A 163 -13.47 -11.41 11.53
CA GLU A 163 -12.50 -10.52 12.20
C GLU A 163 -12.58 -9.09 11.67
N LEU A 164 -12.71 -8.92 10.35
CA LEU A 164 -12.82 -7.61 9.75
C LEU A 164 -14.11 -6.89 10.16
N ILE A 165 -15.24 -7.59 10.15
CA ILE A 165 -16.53 -7.06 10.60
C ILE A 165 -16.50 -6.70 12.10
N ASN A 166 -15.87 -7.53 12.92
CA ASN A 166 -15.70 -7.24 14.34
C ASN A 166 -14.84 -6.00 14.58
N ARG A 167 -13.75 -5.82 13.82
CA ARG A 167 -12.93 -4.59 13.85
C ARG A 167 -13.74 -3.36 13.42
N LEU A 168 -14.57 -3.49 12.39
CA LEU A 168 -15.44 -2.40 11.94
C LEU A 168 -16.45 -2.00 13.03
N LYS A 169 -17.17 -2.97 13.62
CA LYS A 169 -18.13 -2.75 14.71
C LYS A 169 -17.48 -2.14 15.96
N ALA A 170 -16.23 -2.50 16.24
CA ALA A 170 -15.46 -1.95 17.35
C ALA A 170 -14.90 -0.53 17.06
N GLY A 171 -15.24 0.09 15.93
CA GLY A 171 -14.77 1.43 15.56
C GLY A 171 -13.29 1.51 15.21
N LYS A 172 -12.63 0.37 14.94
CA LYS A 172 -11.19 0.32 14.62
C LYS A 172 -10.85 0.65 13.17
N ILE A 173 -11.86 0.74 12.29
CA ILE A 173 -11.67 1.01 10.85
C ILE A 173 -12.22 2.39 10.48
N TYR A 174 -13.46 2.66 10.86
CA TYR A 174 -14.14 3.93 10.61
C TYR A 174 -14.71 4.51 11.89
N ARG A 175 -14.98 5.81 11.86
CA ARG A 175 -15.71 6.47 12.95
C ARG A 175 -17.14 5.92 13.08
N PRO A 176 -17.74 5.97 14.27
CA PRO A 176 -19.05 5.37 14.56
C PRO A 176 -20.14 5.74 13.54
N GLU A 177 -20.16 6.98 13.07
CA GLU A 177 -21.18 7.49 12.14
C GLU A 177 -21.15 6.81 10.77
N LYS A 178 -20.02 6.23 10.39
CA LYS A 178 -19.82 5.56 9.10
C LYS A 178 -19.97 4.04 9.16
N ILE A 179 -20.01 3.46 10.36
CA ILE A 179 -20.02 1.99 10.52
C ILE A 179 -21.25 1.37 9.87
N GLN A 180 -22.45 1.90 10.16
CA GLN A 180 -23.69 1.34 9.63
C GLN A 180 -23.75 1.44 8.10
N LEU A 181 -23.29 2.54 7.54
CA LEU A 181 -23.21 2.71 6.09
C LEU A 181 -22.25 1.71 5.46
N ALA A 182 -21.09 1.49 6.07
CA ALA A 182 -20.11 0.53 5.63
C ALA A 182 -20.65 -0.91 5.65
N LEU A 183 -21.30 -1.33 6.73
CA LEU A 183 -21.94 -2.65 6.88
C LEU A 183 -23.03 -2.91 5.83
N ASN A 184 -23.78 -1.87 5.48
CA ASN A 184 -24.87 -2.00 4.50
C ASN A 184 -24.39 -2.02 3.05
N ASN A 185 -23.16 -1.60 2.80
CA ASN A 185 -22.58 -1.46 1.44
C ASN A 185 -21.38 -2.40 1.24
N PHE A 186 -20.18 -1.85 1.34
CA PHE A 186 -18.95 -2.54 0.96
C PHE A 186 -18.58 -3.68 1.93
N PHE A 187 -18.86 -3.52 3.23
CA PHE A 187 -18.52 -4.48 4.30
C PHE A 187 -19.59 -5.56 4.52
N LYS A 188 -20.28 -5.99 3.48
CA LYS A 188 -21.10 -7.20 3.52
C LYS A 188 -20.22 -8.44 3.52
N THR A 189 -20.58 -9.45 4.33
CA THR A 189 -19.80 -10.70 4.43
C THR A 189 -19.50 -11.31 3.07
N GLU A 190 -20.51 -11.37 2.19
CA GLU A 190 -20.37 -11.92 0.84
C GLU A 190 -19.33 -11.14 0.00
N ASN A 191 -19.38 -9.82 0.04
CA ASN A 191 -18.42 -8.97 -0.68
C ASN A 191 -17.01 -9.17 -0.14
N ILE A 192 -16.85 -9.21 1.19
CA ILE A 192 -15.56 -9.42 1.85
C ILE A 192 -14.96 -10.77 1.43
N LEU A 193 -15.75 -11.84 1.42
CA LEU A 193 -15.27 -13.17 1.01
C LEU A 193 -14.79 -13.18 -0.44
N GLN A 194 -15.53 -12.55 -1.35
CA GLN A 194 -15.15 -12.47 -2.77
C GLN A 194 -13.91 -11.59 -2.97
N LEU A 195 -13.82 -10.44 -2.28
CA LEU A 195 -12.65 -9.57 -2.31
C LEU A 195 -11.40 -10.26 -1.71
N ARG A 196 -11.59 -11.05 -0.66
CA ARG A 196 -10.53 -11.87 -0.06
C ARG A 196 -10.01 -12.91 -1.04
N GLU A 197 -10.92 -13.65 -1.70
CA GLU A 197 -10.56 -14.62 -2.73
C GLU A 197 -9.78 -13.95 -3.86
N LEU A 198 -10.23 -12.79 -4.33
CA LEU A 198 -9.56 -12.03 -5.38
C LEU A 198 -8.14 -11.60 -4.96
N ALA A 199 -7.97 -11.11 -3.72
CA ALA A 199 -6.66 -10.73 -3.19
C ALA A 199 -5.70 -11.93 -3.10
N LEU A 200 -6.18 -13.08 -2.61
CA LEU A 200 -5.37 -14.30 -2.50
C LEU A 200 -4.95 -14.82 -3.88
N LYS A 201 -5.85 -14.80 -4.87
CA LYS A 201 -5.54 -15.18 -6.25
C LYS A 201 -4.47 -14.27 -6.87
N GLU A 202 -4.59 -12.96 -6.69
CA GLU A 202 -3.64 -12.00 -7.23
C GLU A 202 -2.24 -12.21 -6.65
N VAL A 203 -2.12 -12.39 -5.32
CA VAL A 203 -0.83 -12.63 -4.68
C VAL A 203 -0.24 -13.98 -5.10
N ALA A 204 -1.06 -15.04 -5.17
CA ALA A 204 -0.61 -16.35 -5.65
C ALA A 204 -0.06 -16.26 -7.08
N PHE A 205 -0.74 -15.56 -7.96
CA PHE A 205 -0.28 -15.32 -9.34
C PHE A 205 1.08 -14.59 -9.38
N ARG A 206 1.29 -13.57 -8.53
CA ARG A 206 2.57 -12.85 -8.45
C ARG A 206 3.70 -13.73 -7.96
N VAL A 207 3.44 -14.57 -6.95
CA VAL A 207 4.43 -15.54 -6.45
C VAL A 207 4.80 -16.55 -7.54
N GLU A 208 3.83 -17.09 -8.26
CA GLU A 208 4.06 -18.01 -9.38
C GLU A 208 4.93 -17.38 -10.47
N LYS A 209 4.63 -16.16 -10.88
CA LYS A 209 5.42 -15.42 -11.87
C LYS A 209 6.86 -15.15 -11.42
N LYS A 210 7.06 -14.88 -10.14
CA LYS A 210 8.39 -14.70 -9.58
C LYS A 210 9.19 -16.01 -9.64
N VAL A 211 8.59 -17.12 -9.25
CA VAL A 211 9.22 -18.46 -9.31
C VAL A 211 9.59 -18.82 -10.75
N GLU A 212 8.68 -18.61 -11.72
CA GLU A 212 8.97 -18.85 -13.15
C GLU A 212 10.19 -18.03 -13.63
N ASN A 213 10.26 -16.76 -13.27
CA ASN A 213 11.36 -15.87 -13.67
C ASN A 213 12.69 -16.29 -13.03
N GLU A 214 12.71 -16.72 -11.78
CA GLU A 214 13.91 -17.18 -11.09
C GLU A 214 14.44 -18.50 -11.71
N ILE A 215 13.56 -19.43 -12.08
CA ILE A 215 13.94 -20.66 -12.77
C ILE A 215 14.57 -20.35 -14.12
N VAL A 216 13.93 -19.49 -14.93
CA VAL A 216 14.44 -19.12 -16.27
C VAL A 216 15.79 -18.42 -16.19
N THR A 217 16.00 -17.55 -15.19
CA THR A 217 17.28 -16.86 -14.98
C THR A 217 18.36 -17.79 -14.44
N GLY A 218 18.01 -18.72 -13.57
CA GLY A 218 18.91 -19.77 -13.06
C GLY A 218 19.41 -20.71 -14.16
N GLU A 219 18.54 -21.13 -15.08
CA GLU A 219 18.93 -21.98 -16.23
C GLU A 219 19.86 -21.24 -17.23
N LYS A 220 19.70 -19.91 -17.37
CA LYS A 220 20.63 -19.11 -18.20
C LYS A 220 22.01 -18.96 -17.56
N GLY A 221 22.10 -18.91 -16.23
CA GLY A 221 23.36 -18.86 -15.49
C GLY A 221 24.21 -20.11 -15.64
N ILE A 222 23.59 -21.29 -15.74
CA ILE A 222 24.27 -22.58 -15.89
C ILE A 222 24.85 -22.80 -17.31
N ARG A 223 24.35 -22.08 -18.33
CA ARG A 223 24.81 -22.23 -19.71
C ARG A 223 26.06 -21.42 -20.07
N HIS A 224 26.58 -20.57 -19.19
CA HIS A 224 27.77 -19.75 -19.45
C HIS A 224 29.06 -20.27 -18.81
N GLU A 225 29.07 -21.42 -18.13
CA GLU A 225 30.23 -22.05 -17.55
C GLU A 225 30.61 -23.37 -18.26
N LYS A 226 30.61 -23.40 -19.58
CA LYS A 226 31.19 -24.51 -20.34
C LYS A 226 32.07 -24.00 -21.48
#